data_2f493e4ba7f2ae2713d60d194309c22b
#
_entry.id   2f493e4ba7f2ae2713d60d194309c22b
#
_cell.length_a   1.000
_cell.length_b   1.000
_cell.length_c   1.000
_cell.angle_alpha   90.00
_cell.angle_beta   90.00
_cell.angle_gamma   90.00
#
_symmetry.space_group_name_H-M   'P 1'
#
loop_
_entity.id
_entity.type
_entity.pdbx_description
1 polymer ?
#
loop_
_entity_poly.entity_id
_entity_poly.type
_entity_poly.pdbx_seq_one_letter_code
_entity_poly.pdbx_strand_id
1 'polypeptide(L)'
;MSVVLGDALGPRGRRRATVASVAATAVLLAFVALALQRLSAKGQLDAAKWSILVKPQVIRFLLGGLVNTLRAAGVAMIPAMVVGTVLALGRISFNVLARLLAGAYVQFFRSVPLFVLIIFMYYGLPKLGVDLSPYWAVVAGLSVYNAAIFGEIFRAGILSLDRGQTEAALSVGLQRWQAMRLVVLPQAYRRMIPTILSQSVTLLKDTSLGVAVTYEELLRRGQIAGEFGKNPLQAYVAVALVYLVVNMALSRVARRLEVRQRRRYQAGSISVAGAEETVAVAVGASIGGGGA
;
A
#
# COMPACT_ATOMS: atom_id res chain seq x y z
N MET A 1 -27.99 -13.07 11.25
CA MET A 1 -28.79 -12.50 10.14
C MET A 1 -27.79 -11.96 9.11
N SER A 2 -27.45 -12.77 8.11
CA SER A 2 -26.55 -12.38 7.03
C SER A 2 -27.36 -11.51 6.06
N VAL A 3 -27.06 -10.22 6.03
CA VAL A 3 -27.56 -9.31 4.98
C VAL A 3 -26.86 -9.72 3.69
N VAL A 4 -27.56 -10.47 2.84
CA VAL A 4 -27.13 -10.74 1.46
C VAL A 4 -27.31 -9.44 0.69
N LEU A 5 -26.27 -8.61 0.66
CA LEU A 5 -26.16 -7.48 -0.26
C LEU A 5 -25.89 -8.04 -1.66
N GLY A 6 -26.95 -8.26 -2.43
CA GLY A 6 -26.86 -8.65 -3.82
C GLY A 6 -27.87 -9.75 -4.17
N ASP A 7 -29.15 -9.41 -4.26
CA ASP A 7 -30.10 -10.26 -4.97
C ASP A 7 -29.56 -10.51 -6.39
N ALA A 8 -29.42 -11.77 -6.77
CA ALA A 8 -29.03 -12.15 -8.11
C ALA A 8 -30.00 -11.49 -9.10
N LEU A 9 -29.47 -10.66 -9.99
CA LEU A 9 -30.26 -9.96 -11.00
C LEU A 9 -31.19 -10.94 -11.70
N GLY A 10 -32.49 -10.69 -11.65
CA GLY A 10 -33.48 -11.48 -12.37
C GLY A 10 -33.19 -11.48 -13.90
N PRO A 11 -33.87 -12.32 -14.69
CA PRO A 11 -33.56 -12.50 -16.13
C PRO A 11 -33.53 -11.17 -16.92
N ARG A 12 -34.44 -10.25 -16.61
CA ARG A 12 -34.49 -8.91 -17.22
C ARG A 12 -33.32 -8.04 -16.78
N GLY A 13 -32.90 -8.13 -15.50
CA GLY A 13 -31.75 -7.43 -14.96
C GLY A 13 -30.43 -7.91 -15.58
N ARG A 14 -30.25 -9.22 -15.72
CA ARG A 14 -29.09 -9.81 -16.39
C ARG A 14 -28.98 -9.36 -17.85
N ARG A 15 -30.10 -9.38 -18.61
CA ARG A 15 -30.10 -8.91 -20.00
C ARG A 15 -29.74 -7.42 -20.11
N ARG A 16 -30.27 -6.57 -19.22
CA ARG A 16 -29.89 -5.14 -19.17
C ARG A 16 -28.42 -4.95 -18.83
N ALA A 17 -27.91 -5.68 -17.86
CA ALA A 17 -26.48 -5.64 -17.49
C ALA A 17 -25.59 -6.11 -18.65
N THR A 18 -25.95 -7.19 -19.34
CA THR A 18 -25.21 -7.66 -20.54
C THR A 18 -25.23 -6.64 -21.66
N VAL A 19 -26.40 -6.07 -22.00
CA VAL A 19 -26.51 -5.03 -23.02
C VAL A 19 -25.70 -3.79 -22.62
N ALA A 20 -25.79 -3.33 -21.38
CA ALA A 20 -24.98 -2.22 -20.89
C ALA A 20 -23.46 -2.50 -20.94
N SER A 21 -23.04 -3.72 -20.58
CA SER A 21 -21.63 -4.12 -20.67
C SER A 21 -21.13 -4.17 -22.11
N VAL A 22 -21.93 -4.74 -23.04
CA VAL A 22 -21.61 -4.76 -24.47
C VAL A 22 -21.53 -3.35 -25.04
N ALA A 23 -22.51 -2.48 -24.71
CA ALA A 23 -22.49 -1.10 -25.16
C ALA A 23 -21.27 -0.33 -24.61
N ALA A 24 -20.96 -0.49 -23.32
CA ALA A 24 -19.78 0.13 -22.69
C ALA A 24 -18.47 -0.37 -23.35
N THR A 25 -18.38 -1.67 -23.63
CA THR A 25 -17.22 -2.24 -24.33
C THR A 25 -17.11 -1.69 -25.76
N ALA A 26 -18.22 -1.60 -26.50
CA ALA A 26 -18.23 -1.03 -27.85
C ALA A 26 -17.80 0.45 -27.85
N VAL A 27 -18.30 1.25 -26.90
CA VAL A 27 -17.88 2.66 -26.74
C VAL A 27 -16.39 2.76 -26.42
N LEU A 28 -15.88 1.91 -25.51
CA LEU A 28 -14.45 1.88 -25.16
C LEU A 28 -13.59 1.50 -26.39
N LEU A 29 -13.99 0.48 -27.15
CA LEU A 29 -13.29 0.07 -28.36
C LEU A 29 -13.31 1.16 -29.43
N ALA A 30 -14.46 1.82 -29.64
CA ALA A 30 -14.58 2.96 -30.56
C ALA A 30 -13.66 4.12 -30.13
N PHE A 31 -13.61 4.43 -28.84
CA PHE A 31 -12.71 5.46 -28.32
C PHE A 31 -11.24 5.10 -28.55
N VAL A 32 -10.84 3.85 -28.24
CA VAL A 32 -9.46 3.38 -28.49
C VAL A 32 -9.12 3.42 -29.98
N ALA A 33 -10.02 2.97 -30.86
CA ALA A 33 -9.82 3.01 -32.30
C ALA A 33 -9.64 4.44 -32.82
N LEU A 34 -10.48 5.36 -32.37
CA LEU A 34 -10.37 6.80 -32.71
C LEU A 34 -9.06 7.40 -32.19
N ALA A 35 -8.65 7.08 -30.97
CA ALA A 35 -7.38 7.54 -30.39
C ALA A 35 -6.18 7.01 -31.21
N LEU A 36 -6.16 5.73 -31.56
CA LEU A 36 -5.11 5.13 -32.40
C LEU A 36 -5.07 5.75 -33.80
N GLN A 37 -6.23 5.96 -34.42
CA GLN A 37 -6.31 6.65 -35.70
C GLN A 37 -5.74 8.08 -35.64
N ARG A 38 -6.08 8.85 -34.59
CA ARG A 38 -5.55 10.21 -34.38
C ARG A 38 -4.05 10.21 -34.12
N LEU A 39 -3.54 9.25 -33.33
CA LEU A 39 -2.11 9.09 -33.07
C LEU A 39 -1.35 8.73 -34.35
N SER A 40 -1.90 7.81 -35.15
CA SER A 40 -1.33 7.42 -36.45
C SER A 40 -1.29 8.61 -37.41
N ALA A 41 -2.41 9.31 -37.57
CA ALA A 41 -2.50 10.49 -38.45
C ALA A 41 -1.52 11.61 -38.07
N LYS A 42 -1.11 11.69 -36.77
CA LYS A 42 -0.09 12.63 -36.28
C LYS A 42 1.32 12.05 -36.27
N GLY A 43 1.56 10.89 -36.88
CA GLY A 43 2.85 10.21 -36.90
C GLY A 43 3.38 9.82 -35.51
N GLN A 44 2.52 9.68 -34.50
CA GLN A 44 2.96 9.31 -33.14
C GLN A 44 3.25 7.82 -33.01
N LEU A 45 2.77 7.00 -33.95
CA LEU A 45 3.02 5.56 -33.98
C LEU A 45 4.22 5.18 -34.86
N ASP A 46 4.90 6.16 -35.46
CA ASP A 46 6.07 5.92 -36.32
C ASP A 46 7.18 5.22 -35.55
N ALA A 47 7.72 4.14 -36.12
CA ALA A 47 8.77 3.32 -35.50
C ALA A 47 10.02 4.16 -35.11
N ALA A 48 10.32 5.19 -35.87
CA ALA A 48 11.45 6.09 -35.59
C ALA A 48 11.32 6.78 -34.21
N LYS A 49 10.09 7.14 -33.77
CA LYS A 49 9.85 7.76 -32.47
C LYS A 49 9.99 6.79 -31.31
N TRP A 50 9.76 5.50 -31.56
CA TRP A 50 9.88 4.44 -30.54
C TRP A 50 11.29 3.88 -30.47
N SER A 51 12.06 3.93 -31.56
CA SER A 51 13.42 3.38 -31.64
C SER A 51 14.40 3.99 -30.64
N ILE A 52 14.19 5.26 -30.24
CA ILE A 52 15.06 5.93 -29.24
C ILE A 52 14.97 5.25 -27.86
N LEU A 53 13.81 4.67 -27.51
CA LEU A 53 13.58 4.06 -26.21
C LEU A 53 14.32 2.74 -26.05
N VAL A 54 14.72 2.09 -27.13
CA VAL A 54 15.49 0.84 -27.10
C VAL A 54 16.99 1.08 -27.17
N LYS A 55 17.45 2.34 -27.29
CA LYS A 55 18.88 2.68 -27.23
C LYS A 55 19.45 2.36 -25.84
N PRO A 56 20.60 1.67 -25.74
CA PRO A 56 21.18 1.27 -24.47
C PRO A 56 21.41 2.44 -23.50
N GLN A 57 21.74 3.63 -24.00
CA GLN A 57 21.95 4.83 -23.21
C GLN A 57 20.66 5.30 -22.54
N VAL A 58 19.54 5.31 -23.28
CA VAL A 58 18.22 5.70 -22.75
C VAL A 58 17.71 4.68 -21.74
N ILE A 59 17.87 3.40 -22.04
CA ILE A 59 17.51 2.32 -21.09
C ILE A 59 18.30 2.48 -19.77
N ARG A 60 19.61 2.66 -19.83
CA ARG A 60 20.44 2.88 -18.64
C ARG A 60 20.01 4.13 -17.86
N PHE A 61 19.68 5.20 -18.56
CA PHE A 61 19.21 6.44 -17.96
C PHE A 61 17.88 6.25 -17.22
N LEU A 62 16.91 5.55 -17.82
CA LEU A 62 15.63 5.23 -17.19
C LEU A 62 15.79 4.24 -16.02
N LEU A 63 16.64 3.23 -16.16
CA LEU A 63 16.95 2.30 -15.06
C LEU A 63 17.58 3.02 -13.87
N GLY A 64 18.47 4.00 -14.12
CA GLY A 64 18.98 4.86 -13.05
C GLY A 64 17.88 5.65 -12.34
N GLY A 65 16.88 6.15 -13.10
CA GLY A 65 15.67 6.76 -12.52
C GLY A 65 14.86 5.78 -11.67
N LEU A 66 14.70 4.55 -12.13
CA LEU A 66 14.03 3.50 -11.35
C LEU A 66 14.77 3.21 -10.04
N VAL A 67 16.09 3.13 -10.06
CA VAL A 67 16.89 2.96 -8.84
C VAL A 67 16.65 4.13 -7.87
N ASN A 68 16.63 5.36 -8.37
CA ASN A 68 16.31 6.52 -7.54
C ASN A 68 14.89 6.46 -6.94
N THR A 69 13.89 6.04 -7.72
CA THR A 69 12.52 5.77 -7.25
C THR A 69 12.52 4.77 -6.09
N LEU A 70 13.15 3.62 -6.28
CA LEU A 70 13.22 2.55 -5.28
C LEU A 70 13.98 3.01 -4.02
N ARG A 71 15.07 3.75 -4.19
CA ARG A 71 15.87 4.29 -3.09
C ARG A 71 15.08 5.29 -2.26
N ALA A 72 14.40 6.24 -2.89
CA ALA A 72 13.59 7.22 -2.18
C ALA A 72 12.43 6.56 -1.42
N ALA A 73 11.72 5.62 -2.07
CA ALA A 73 10.65 4.86 -1.44
C ALA A 73 11.14 4.04 -0.24
N GLY A 74 12.23 3.29 -0.40
CA GLY A 74 12.78 2.45 0.66
C GLY A 74 13.27 3.27 1.86
N VAL A 75 13.97 4.38 1.61
CA VAL A 75 14.47 5.26 2.68
C VAL A 75 13.32 5.98 3.40
N ALA A 76 12.30 6.45 2.67
CA ALA A 76 11.13 7.11 3.27
C ALA A 76 10.27 6.15 4.10
N MET A 77 10.20 4.87 3.72
CA MET A 77 9.39 3.88 4.41
C MET A 77 9.86 3.61 5.83
N ILE A 78 11.17 3.63 6.08
CA ILE A 78 11.74 3.33 7.42
C ILE A 78 11.22 4.32 8.47
N PRO A 79 11.48 5.64 8.36
CA PRO A 79 10.97 6.61 9.33
C PRO A 79 9.44 6.66 9.34
N ALA A 80 8.77 6.46 8.19
CA ALA A 80 7.30 6.40 8.14
C ALA A 80 6.73 5.28 9.01
N MET A 81 7.31 4.08 8.96
CA MET A 81 6.89 2.95 9.80
C MET A 81 7.22 3.15 11.28
N VAL A 82 8.41 3.66 11.59
CA VAL A 82 8.83 3.91 12.99
C VAL A 82 7.93 4.95 13.64
N VAL A 83 7.79 6.13 13.01
CA VAL A 83 6.93 7.21 13.51
C VAL A 83 5.47 6.78 13.51
N GLY A 84 5.02 6.07 12.47
CA GLY A 84 3.66 5.51 12.41
C GLY A 84 3.36 4.56 13.57
N THR A 85 4.32 3.73 13.97
CA THR A 85 4.16 2.86 15.16
C THR A 85 4.01 3.70 16.44
N VAL A 86 4.84 4.72 16.63
CA VAL A 86 4.75 5.63 17.78
C VAL A 86 3.39 6.34 17.81
N LEU A 87 2.93 6.83 16.66
CA LEU A 87 1.62 7.49 16.54
C LEU A 87 0.46 6.53 16.85
N ALA A 88 0.53 5.29 16.38
CA ALA A 88 -0.48 4.28 16.67
C ALA A 88 -0.56 4.00 18.19
N LEU A 89 0.59 3.77 18.82
CA LEU A 89 0.66 3.54 20.28
C LEU A 89 0.19 4.76 21.06
N GLY A 90 0.57 5.97 20.64
CA GLY A 90 0.08 7.22 21.24
C GLY A 90 -1.43 7.32 21.19
N ARG A 91 -2.06 6.98 20.06
CA ARG A 91 -3.51 7.06 19.87
C ARG A 91 -4.32 6.03 20.66
N ILE A 92 -3.73 4.91 21.05
CA ILE A 92 -4.37 3.90 21.92
C ILE A 92 -3.96 4.05 23.39
N SER A 93 -3.09 5.03 23.71
CA SER A 93 -2.61 5.29 25.07
C SER A 93 -3.72 5.77 25.98
N PHE A 94 -3.60 5.45 27.27
CA PHE A 94 -4.42 6.03 28.34
C PHE A 94 -4.09 7.51 28.62
N ASN A 95 -2.88 7.95 28.24
CA ASN A 95 -2.47 9.35 28.36
C ASN A 95 -3.24 10.20 27.35
N VAL A 96 -4.06 11.12 27.86
CA VAL A 96 -4.93 12.00 27.03
C VAL A 96 -4.08 12.88 26.12
N LEU A 97 -2.97 13.44 26.61
CA LEU A 97 -2.09 14.31 25.82
C LEU A 97 -1.45 13.56 24.66
N ALA A 98 -0.90 12.36 24.91
CA ALA A 98 -0.33 11.51 23.86
C ALA A 98 -1.37 11.17 22.80
N ARG A 99 -2.59 10.84 23.21
CA ARG A 99 -3.70 10.51 22.29
C ARG A 99 -4.12 11.71 21.45
N LEU A 100 -4.21 12.90 22.04
CA LEU A 100 -4.58 14.13 21.33
C LEU A 100 -3.49 14.54 20.33
N LEU A 101 -2.21 14.58 20.74
CA LEU A 101 -1.11 14.97 19.86
C LEU A 101 -0.94 13.99 18.69
N ALA A 102 -0.95 12.68 18.97
CA ALA A 102 -0.88 11.68 17.91
C ALA A 102 -2.11 11.73 16.99
N GLY A 103 -3.30 11.98 17.55
CA GLY A 103 -4.53 12.17 16.77
C GLY A 103 -4.46 13.39 15.85
N ALA A 104 -4.03 14.52 16.40
CA ALA A 104 -3.88 15.78 15.65
C ALA A 104 -2.86 15.64 14.51
N TYR A 105 -1.69 15.02 14.77
CA TYR A 105 -0.72 14.73 13.73
C TYR A 105 -1.33 13.91 12.58
N VAL A 106 -1.95 12.77 12.91
CA VAL A 106 -2.51 11.87 11.90
C VAL A 106 -3.59 12.57 11.09
N GLN A 107 -4.50 13.31 11.74
CA GLN A 107 -5.57 14.01 11.05
C GLN A 107 -5.05 15.13 10.16
N PHE A 108 -4.11 15.93 10.65
CA PHE A 108 -3.52 17.03 9.89
C PHE A 108 -2.79 16.53 8.64
N PHE A 109 -1.81 15.62 8.79
CA PHE A 109 -0.99 15.18 7.66
C PHE A 109 -1.75 14.32 6.64
N ARG A 110 -2.83 13.65 7.03
CA ARG A 110 -3.73 12.97 6.08
C ARG A 110 -4.65 13.93 5.31
N SER A 111 -4.93 15.10 5.86
CA SER A 111 -5.76 16.12 5.20
C SER A 111 -4.97 17.00 4.24
N VAL A 112 -3.66 17.12 4.41
CA VAL A 112 -2.79 17.89 3.52
C VAL A 112 -2.40 17.01 2.32
N PRO A 113 -2.57 17.48 1.06
CA PRO A 113 -2.11 16.73 -0.10
C PRO A 113 -0.60 16.49 -0.05
N LEU A 114 -0.17 15.25 -0.29
CA LEU A 114 1.25 14.86 -0.28
C LEU A 114 2.11 15.74 -1.20
N PHE A 115 1.58 16.09 -2.39
CA PHE A 115 2.23 16.98 -3.33
C PHE A 115 2.60 18.31 -2.70
N VAL A 116 1.67 18.91 -1.94
CA VAL A 116 1.89 20.19 -1.22
C VAL A 116 2.97 20.03 -0.14
N LEU A 117 2.98 18.91 0.57
CA LEU A 117 4.02 18.63 1.56
C LEU A 117 5.42 18.55 0.92
N ILE A 118 5.57 17.87 -0.20
CA ILE A 118 6.86 17.76 -0.90
C ILE A 118 7.32 19.16 -1.37
N ILE A 119 6.43 19.96 -1.93
CA ILE A 119 6.72 21.35 -2.35
C ILE A 119 7.14 22.18 -1.14
N PHE A 120 6.42 22.07 -0.02
CA PHE A 120 6.76 22.81 1.20
C PHE A 120 8.13 22.38 1.76
N MET A 121 8.46 21.08 1.75
CA MET A 121 9.78 20.61 2.18
C MET A 121 10.91 21.20 1.33
N TYR A 122 10.69 21.40 0.04
CA TYR A 122 11.74 21.88 -0.87
C TYR A 122 11.82 23.40 -0.96
N TYR A 123 10.68 24.10 -1.05
CA TYR A 123 10.65 25.57 -1.24
C TYR A 123 10.29 26.34 0.02
N GLY A 124 9.62 25.71 0.97
CA GLY A 124 9.17 26.33 2.22
C GLY A 124 10.22 26.30 3.34
N LEU A 125 10.82 25.13 3.59
CA LEU A 125 11.80 24.96 4.66
C LEU A 125 13.06 25.84 4.51
N PRO A 126 13.59 26.11 3.31
CA PRO A 126 14.72 27.03 3.15
C PRO A 126 14.45 28.43 3.71
N LYS A 127 13.20 28.90 3.64
CA LYS A 127 12.80 30.20 4.24
C LYS A 127 12.86 30.18 5.78
N LEU A 128 12.93 28.99 6.37
CA LEU A 128 13.10 28.78 7.80
C LEU A 128 14.54 28.36 8.16
N GLY A 129 15.47 28.45 7.19
CA GLY A 129 16.89 28.13 7.39
C GLY A 129 17.24 26.64 7.25
N VAL A 130 16.34 25.80 6.71
CA VAL A 130 16.57 24.37 6.53
C VAL A 130 16.57 24.03 5.03
N ASP A 131 17.74 23.91 4.44
CA ASP A 131 17.92 23.56 3.03
C ASP A 131 17.95 22.05 2.83
N LEU A 132 17.01 21.54 2.03
CA LEU A 132 16.94 20.14 1.64
C LEU A 132 17.24 19.98 0.16
N SER A 133 18.09 19.00 -0.20
CA SER A 133 18.20 18.59 -1.60
C SER A 133 16.86 18.01 -2.10
N PRO A 134 16.60 17.98 -3.43
CA PRO A 134 15.39 17.38 -4.01
C PRO A 134 15.10 15.98 -3.48
N TYR A 135 16.13 15.16 -3.34
CA TYR A 135 16.03 13.81 -2.76
C TYR A 135 15.49 13.83 -1.33
N TRP A 136 16.09 14.63 -0.45
CA TRP A 136 15.69 14.69 0.96
C TRP A 136 14.34 15.36 1.17
N ALA A 137 13.96 16.31 0.31
CA ALA A 137 12.62 16.92 0.33
C ALA A 137 11.53 15.88 0.00
N VAL A 138 11.77 15.04 -1.03
CA VAL A 138 10.86 13.92 -1.38
C VAL A 138 10.80 12.91 -0.25
N VAL A 139 11.95 12.46 0.28
CA VAL A 139 12.01 11.49 1.39
C VAL A 139 11.29 12.03 2.62
N ALA A 140 11.53 13.28 3.02
CA ALA A 140 10.87 13.89 4.17
C ALA A 140 9.36 14.02 3.99
N GLY A 141 8.90 14.52 2.84
CA GLY A 141 7.48 14.64 2.52
C GLY A 141 6.76 13.29 2.56
N LEU A 142 7.35 12.28 1.89
CA LEU A 142 6.84 10.92 1.90
C LEU A 142 6.81 10.32 3.31
N SER A 143 7.88 10.54 4.11
CA SER A 143 7.99 10.01 5.46
C SER A 143 6.92 10.57 6.39
N VAL A 144 6.77 11.89 6.41
CA VAL A 144 5.81 12.60 7.26
C VAL A 144 4.37 12.20 6.91
N TYR A 145 4.03 12.18 5.62
CA TYR A 145 2.71 11.79 5.16
C TYR A 145 2.40 10.32 5.46
N ASN A 146 3.31 9.42 5.08
CA ASN A 146 3.09 7.99 5.27
C ASN A 146 3.18 7.57 6.74
N ALA A 147 3.85 8.31 7.62
CA ALA A 147 3.80 8.09 9.06
C ALA A 147 2.36 8.20 9.59
N ALA A 148 1.58 9.15 9.10
CA ALA A 148 0.18 9.29 9.45
C ALA A 148 -0.66 8.11 8.93
N ILE A 149 -0.40 7.64 7.70
CA ILE A 149 -1.09 6.47 7.12
C ILE A 149 -0.74 5.19 7.88
N PHE A 150 0.56 4.92 8.12
CA PHE A 150 0.99 3.75 8.89
C PHE A 150 0.49 3.81 10.34
N GLY A 151 0.43 5.01 10.94
CA GLY A 151 -0.17 5.20 12.26
C GLY A 151 -1.61 4.71 12.34
N GLU A 152 -2.40 4.97 11.31
CA GLU A 152 -3.79 4.48 11.23
C GLU A 152 -3.85 2.97 10.94
N ILE A 153 -3.01 2.47 10.03
CA ILE A 153 -2.93 1.03 9.73
C ILE A 153 -2.58 0.25 10.99
N PHE A 154 -1.56 0.67 11.73
CA PHE A 154 -1.11 -0.01 12.94
C PHE A 154 -2.15 0.08 14.06
N ARG A 155 -2.77 1.24 14.25
CA ARG A 155 -3.87 1.40 15.22
C ARG A 155 -5.03 0.46 14.90
N ALA A 156 -5.48 0.44 13.65
CA ALA A 156 -6.57 -0.44 13.22
C ALA A 156 -6.21 -1.92 13.38
N GLY A 157 -4.98 -2.29 13.04
CA GLY A 157 -4.48 -3.65 13.20
C GLY A 157 -4.43 -4.12 14.65
N ILE A 158 -3.97 -3.27 15.57
CA ILE A 158 -3.96 -3.57 17.02
C ILE A 158 -5.40 -3.76 17.53
N LEU A 159 -6.30 -2.84 17.17
CA LEU A 159 -7.70 -2.89 17.61
C LEU A 159 -8.51 -4.03 16.96
N SER A 160 -8.03 -4.63 15.88
CA SER A 160 -8.68 -5.77 15.23
C SER A 160 -8.40 -7.11 15.91
N LEU A 161 -7.50 -7.15 16.90
CA LEU A 161 -7.24 -8.35 17.67
C LEU A 161 -8.33 -8.57 18.71
N ASP A 162 -8.60 -9.84 18.98
CA ASP A 162 -9.55 -10.24 20.02
C ASP A 162 -9.05 -9.74 21.39
N ARG A 163 -9.95 -9.14 22.18
CA ARG A 163 -9.65 -8.66 23.54
C ARG A 163 -9.20 -9.79 24.45
N GLY A 164 -9.69 -11.00 24.24
CA GLY A 164 -9.29 -12.20 24.96
C GLY A 164 -7.79 -12.47 24.92
N GLN A 165 -7.08 -12.08 23.84
CA GLN A 165 -5.61 -12.19 23.78
C GLN A 165 -4.92 -11.31 24.82
N THR A 166 -5.44 -10.11 25.05
CA THR A 166 -4.91 -9.20 26.06
C THR A 166 -5.30 -9.68 27.47
N GLU A 167 -6.54 -10.12 27.66
CA GLU A 167 -7.04 -10.63 28.93
C GLU A 167 -6.28 -11.88 29.38
N ALA A 168 -6.07 -12.84 28.47
CA ALA A 168 -5.28 -14.03 28.74
C ALA A 168 -3.82 -13.70 29.12
N ALA A 169 -3.20 -12.72 28.44
CA ALA A 169 -1.86 -12.26 28.78
C ALA A 169 -1.78 -11.65 30.19
N LEU A 170 -2.79 -10.87 30.57
CA LEU A 170 -2.88 -10.28 31.91
C LEU A 170 -3.15 -11.35 32.98
N SER A 171 -3.95 -12.38 32.69
CA SER A 171 -4.27 -13.47 33.63
C SER A 171 -3.06 -14.34 34.01
N VAL A 172 -2.05 -14.45 33.11
CA VAL A 172 -0.79 -15.11 33.41
C VAL A 172 0.26 -14.18 34.07
N GLY A 173 -0.16 -12.99 34.56
CA GLY A 173 0.67 -12.07 35.32
C GLY A 173 1.51 -11.10 34.50
N LEU A 174 1.31 -11.01 33.17
CA LEU A 174 1.99 -10.01 32.37
C LEU A 174 1.46 -8.61 32.68
N GLN A 175 2.35 -7.64 32.78
CA GLN A 175 1.97 -6.23 32.83
C GLN A 175 1.42 -5.78 31.48
N ARG A 176 0.60 -4.71 31.44
CA ARG A 176 -0.03 -4.21 30.20
C ARG A 176 0.97 -3.93 29.07
N TRP A 177 2.14 -3.35 29.39
CA TRP A 177 3.17 -3.11 28.39
C TRP A 177 3.82 -4.40 27.87
N GLN A 178 3.98 -5.41 28.74
CA GLN A 178 4.48 -6.74 28.37
C GLN A 178 3.47 -7.48 27.47
N ALA A 179 2.19 -7.46 27.85
CA ALA A 179 1.11 -8.00 27.02
C ALA A 179 1.09 -7.32 25.63
N MET A 180 1.21 -5.99 25.57
CA MET A 180 1.29 -5.26 24.31
C MET A 180 2.51 -5.68 23.49
N ARG A 181 3.71 -5.71 24.08
CA ARG A 181 4.96 -5.99 23.37
C ARG A 181 5.11 -7.46 22.96
N LEU A 182 4.75 -8.39 23.83
CA LEU A 182 5.04 -9.82 23.68
C LEU A 182 3.91 -10.58 23.00
N VAL A 183 2.67 -10.13 23.14
CA VAL A 183 1.48 -10.83 22.64
C VAL A 183 0.77 -10.06 21.54
N VAL A 184 0.37 -8.82 21.80
CA VAL A 184 -0.48 -8.05 20.90
C VAL A 184 0.27 -7.56 19.66
N LEU A 185 1.40 -6.86 19.82
CA LEU A 185 2.14 -6.28 18.70
C LEU A 185 2.62 -7.33 17.69
N PRO A 186 3.22 -8.48 18.08
CA PRO A 186 3.65 -9.47 17.10
C PRO A 186 2.49 -10.05 16.29
N GLN A 187 1.33 -10.26 16.93
CA GLN A 187 0.14 -10.74 16.24
C GLN A 187 -0.45 -9.68 15.31
N ALA A 188 -0.57 -8.43 15.79
CA ALA A 188 -1.05 -7.30 15.01
C ALA A 188 -0.17 -7.05 13.77
N TYR A 189 1.16 -7.01 13.93
CA TYR A 189 2.07 -6.85 12.80
C TYR A 189 1.88 -7.91 11.73
N ARG A 190 1.79 -9.17 12.12
CA ARG A 190 1.54 -10.27 11.17
C ARG A 190 0.23 -10.07 10.42
N ARG A 191 -0.84 -9.65 11.09
CA ARG A 191 -2.15 -9.40 10.47
C ARG A 191 -2.12 -8.22 9.51
N MET A 192 -1.27 -7.22 9.76
CA MET A 192 -1.15 -6.00 8.96
C MET A 192 -0.20 -6.11 7.77
N ILE A 193 0.63 -7.15 7.66
CA ILE A 193 1.60 -7.29 6.55
C ILE A 193 0.99 -7.05 5.16
N PRO A 194 -0.21 -7.58 4.80
CA PRO A 194 -0.80 -7.31 3.51
C PRO A 194 -1.07 -5.81 3.26
N THR A 195 -1.60 -5.12 4.28
CA THR A 195 -1.91 -3.69 4.20
C THR A 195 -0.64 -2.85 4.14
N ILE A 196 0.40 -3.21 4.92
CA ILE A 196 1.72 -2.57 4.88
C ILE A 196 2.31 -2.68 3.47
N LEU A 197 2.28 -3.87 2.87
CA LEU A 197 2.79 -4.10 1.51
C LEU A 197 2.00 -3.32 0.45
N SER A 198 0.68 -3.26 0.58
CA SER A 198 -0.17 -2.44 -0.30
C SER A 198 0.17 -0.96 -0.20
N GLN A 199 0.39 -0.45 1.03
CA GLN A 199 0.81 0.93 1.24
C GLN A 199 2.23 1.19 0.72
N SER A 200 3.14 0.22 0.81
CA SER A 200 4.49 0.33 0.23
C SER A 200 4.46 0.49 -1.29
N VAL A 201 3.53 -0.20 -1.98
CA VAL A 201 3.31 -0.02 -3.43
C VAL A 201 2.78 1.39 -3.74
N THR A 202 1.89 1.92 -2.89
CA THR A 202 1.38 3.30 -3.03
C THR A 202 2.51 4.31 -2.82
N LEU A 203 3.29 4.19 -1.75
CA LEU A 203 4.42 5.05 -1.45
C LEU A 203 5.46 5.06 -2.60
N LEU A 204 5.70 3.91 -3.23
CA LEU A 204 6.59 3.83 -4.39
C LEU A 204 6.06 4.65 -5.58
N LYS A 205 4.76 4.62 -5.86
CA LYS A 205 4.15 5.45 -6.91
C LYS A 205 4.24 6.94 -6.56
N ASP A 206 4.06 7.27 -5.29
CA ASP A 206 4.05 8.64 -4.79
C ASP A 206 5.43 9.32 -4.92
N THR A 207 6.52 8.56 -5.08
CA THR A 207 7.85 9.13 -5.39
C THR A 207 7.86 9.92 -6.69
N SER A 208 6.96 9.60 -7.65
CA SER A 208 6.82 10.32 -8.91
C SER A 208 6.41 11.80 -8.73
N LEU A 209 5.81 12.16 -7.58
CA LEU A 209 5.54 13.54 -7.22
C LEU A 209 6.83 14.36 -7.03
N GLY A 210 7.97 13.69 -6.88
CA GLY A 210 9.29 14.31 -6.85
C GLY A 210 9.67 15.10 -8.13
N VAL A 211 8.95 14.87 -9.23
CA VAL A 211 9.10 15.65 -10.45
C VAL A 211 8.90 17.16 -10.20
N ALA A 212 8.04 17.53 -9.25
CA ALA A 212 7.75 18.92 -8.89
C ALA A 212 8.93 19.68 -8.26
N VAL A 213 9.83 18.92 -7.64
CA VAL A 213 11.06 19.45 -7.01
C VAL A 213 12.32 19.02 -7.77
N THR A 214 12.17 18.69 -9.04
CA THR A 214 13.25 18.28 -9.96
C THR A 214 14.05 17.06 -9.52
N TYR A 215 13.49 16.22 -8.65
CA TYR A 215 14.12 14.96 -8.27
C TYR A 215 14.16 13.98 -9.45
N GLU A 216 15.34 13.51 -9.81
CA GLU A 216 15.58 12.65 -10.99
C GLU A 216 15.20 11.19 -10.74
N GLU A 217 13.95 10.93 -10.39
CA GLU A 217 13.37 9.60 -10.35
C GLU A 217 12.89 9.17 -11.75
N LEU A 218 12.23 8.03 -11.86
CA LEU A 218 11.88 7.41 -13.14
C LEU A 218 11.03 8.32 -14.04
N LEU A 219 10.01 9.02 -13.50
CA LEU A 219 9.14 9.91 -14.27
C LEU A 219 9.92 11.14 -14.79
N ARG A 220 10.72 11.78 -13.92
CA ARG A 220 11.53 12.94 -14.31
C ARG A 220 12.55 12.58 -15.38
N ARG A 221 13.23 11.45 -15.25
CA ARG A 221 14.16 10.98 -16.29
C ARG A 221 13.45 10.61 -17.58
N GLY A 222 12.24 10.04 -17.50
CA GLY A 222 11.40 9.82 -18.67
C GLY A 222 11.03 11.13 -19.37
N GLN A 223 10.68 12.17 -18.63
CA GLN A 223 10.43 13.51 -19.15
C GLN A 223 11.65 14.05 -19.90
N ILE A 224 12.82 14.04 -19.26
CA ILE A 224 14.09 14.50 -19.86
C ILE A 224 14.39 13.73 -21.16
N ALA A 225 14.25 12.39 -21.14
CA ALA A 225 14.48 11.56 -22.32
C ALA A 225 13.50 11.89 -23.46
N GLY A 226 12.23 12.14 -23.12
CA GLY A 226 11.19 12.53 -24.09
C GLY A 226 11.43 13.90 -24.70
N GLU A 227 11.86 14.87 -23.92
CA GLU A 227 12.21 16.21 -24.39
C GLU A 227 13.43 16.17 -25.32
N PHE A 228 14.48 15.48 -24.91
CA PHE A 228 15.69 15.31 -25.71
C PHE A 228 15.43 14.59 -27.04
N GLY A 229 14.62 13.55 -27.02
CA GLY A 229 14.24 12.78 -28.19
C GLY A 229 13.14 13.37 -29.05
N LYS A 230 12.51 14.47 -28.63
CA LYS A 230 11.30 15.05 -29.24
C LYS A 230 10.15 14.03 -29.37
N ASN A 231 10.09 13.11 -28.39
CA ASN A 231 9.10 12.02 -28.35
C ASN A 231 8.49 11.84 -26.93
N PRO A 232 7.89 12.89 -26.33
CA PRO A 232 7.41 12.84 -24.95
C PRO A 232 6.33 11.78 -24.74
N LEU A 233 5.43 11.57 -25.69
CA LEU A 233 4.38 10.54 -25.58
C LEU A 233 4.97 9.16 -25.41
N GLN A 234 5.93 8.78 -26.25
CA GLN A 234 6.57 7.46 -26.21
C GLN A 234 7.36 7.27 -24.91
N ALA A 235 8.06 8.32 -24.44
CA ALA A 235 8.78 8.30 -23.19
C ALA A 235 7.85 8.09 -21.98
N TYR A 236 6.72 8.79 -21.92
CA TYR A 236 5.74 8.59 -20.85
C TYR A 236 5.09 7.22 -20.90
N VAL A 237 4.82 6.67 -22.08
CA VAL A 237 4.32 5.30 -22.22
C VAL A 237 5.36 4.30 -21.69
N ALA A 238 6.65 4.46 -22.05
CA ALA A 238 7.71 3.61 -21.53
C ALA A 238 7.82 3.68 -20.01
N VAL A 239 7.79 4.88 -19.42
CA VAL A 239 7.80 5.08 -17.97
C VAL A 239 6.58 4.40 -17.33
N ALA A 240 5.38 4.59 -17.89
CA ALA A 240 4.16 3.96 -17.40
C ALA A 240 4.25 2.42 -17.41
N LEU A 241 4.81 1.85 -18.48
CA LEU A 241 5.03 0.41 -18.56
C LEU A 241 6.03 -0.10 -17.52
N VAL A 242 7.14 0.63 -17.28
CA VAL A 242 8.10 0.28 -16.23
C VAL A 242 7.43 0.33 -14.84
N TYR A 243 6.68 1.41 -14.53
CA TYR A 243 5.90 1.48 -13.29
C TYR A 243 4.89 0.34 -13.18
N LEU A 244 4.19 0.01 -14.26
CA LEU A 244 3.22 -1.10 -14.28
C LEU A 244 3.90 -2.42 -13.93
N VAL A 245 5.03 -2.74 -14.56
CA VAL A 245 5.78 -3.98 -14.33
C VAL A 245 6.26 -4.05 -12.88
N VAL A 246 6.90 -2.99 -12.38
CA VAL A 246 7.42 -2.93 -11.01
C VAL A 246 6.30 -3.05 -9.98
N ASN A 247 5.22 -2.29 -10.15
CA ASN A 247 4.08 -2.34 -9.22
C ASN A 247 3.36 -3.70 -9.27
N MET A 248 3.24 -4.31 -10.46
CA MET A 248 2.67 -5.67 -10.57
C MET A 248 3.57 -6.71 -9.91
N ALA A 249 4.89 -6.63 -10.08
CA ALA A 249 5.84 -7.52 -9.42
C ALA A 249 5.71 -7.40 -7.89
N LEU A 250 5.73 -6.19 -7.36
CA LEU A 250 5.62 -5.91 -5.93
C LEU A 250 4.26 -6.38 -5.37
N SER A 251 3.17 -6.11 -6.10
CA SER A 251 1.82 -6.58 -5.73
C SER A 251 1.67 -8.09 -5.77
N ARG A 252 2.39 -8.80 -6.67
CA ARG A 252 2.42 -10.27 -6.67
C ARG A 252 3.16 -10.82 -5.46
N VAL A 253 4.28 -10.21 -5.07
CA VAL A 253 5.01 -10.57 -3.85
C VAL A 253 4.12 -10.37 -2.63
N ALA A 254 3.46 -9.22 -2.53
CA ALA A 254 2.52 -8.89 -1.46
C ALA A 254 1.42 -9.96 -1.33
N ARG A 255 0.74 -10.29 -2.43
CA ARG A 255 -0.31 -11.33 -2.45
C ARG A 255 0.20 -12.71 -2.07
N ARG A 256 1.40 -13.11 -2.50
CA ARG A 256 1.98 -14.40 -2.13
C ARG A 256 2.24 -14.50 -0.62
N LEU A 257 2.71 -13.41 -0.01
CA LEU A 257 2.91 -13.33 1.43
C LEU A 257 1.58 -13.39 2.20
N GLU A 258 0.55 -12.69 1.70
CA GLU A 258 -0.81 -12.73 2.26
C GLU A 258 -1.39 -14.14 2.25
N VAL A 259 -1.36 -14.83 1.10
CA VAL A 259 -1.90 -16.20 0.97
C VAL A 259 -1.15 -17.18 1.88
N ARG A 260 0.18 -17.05 1.98
CA ARG A 260 0.99 -17.90 2.89
C ARG A 260 0.60 -17.68 4.35
N GLN A 261 0.36 -16.43 4.74
CA GLN A 261 -0.07 -16.09 6.09
C GLN A 261 -1.46 -16.64 6.40
N ARG A 262 -2.42 -16.46 5.51
CA ARG A 262 -3.80 -16.96 5.67
C ARG A 262 -3.83 -18.48 5.87
N ARG A 263 -3.06 -19.25 5.08
CA ARG A 263 -2.96 -20.70 5.22
C ARG A 263 -2.40 -21.13 6.57
N ARG A 264 -1.41 -20.41 7.12
CA ARG A 264 -0.85 -20.70 8.45
C ARG A 264 -1.87 -20.50 9.58
N TYR A 265 -2.73 -19.48 9.47
CA TYR A 265 -3.78 -19.23 10.46
C TYR A 265 -4.88 -20.30 10.41
N GLN A 266 -5.30 -20.70 9.22
CA GLN A 266 -6.31 -21.76 9.06
C GLN A 266 -5.80 -23.11 9.56
N ALA A 267 -4.56 -23.47 9.30
CA ALA A 267 -3.96 -24.69 9.81
C ALA A 267 -3.87 -24.70 11.36
N GLY A 268 -3.57 -23.57 11.99
CA GLY A 268 -3.53 -23.45 13.45
C GLY A 268 -4.92 -23.56 14.10
N SER A 269 -5.94 -22.98 13.51
CA SER A 269 -7.32 -23.05 14.04
C SER A 269 -7.93 -24.46 13.94
N ILE A 270 -7.62 -25.20 12.89
CA ILE A 270 -8.09 -26.58 12.74
C ILE A 270 -7.42 -27.50 13.79
N SER A 271 -6.15 -27.27 14.12
CA SER A 271 -5.45 -28.07 15.13
C SER A 271 -5.99 -27.83 16.55
N VAL A 272 -6.41 -26.62 16.88
CA VAL A 272 -7.02 -26.31 18.19
C VAL A 272 -8.42 -26.91 18.30
N ALA A 273 -9.25 -26.79 17.26
CA ALA A 273 -10.58 -27.39 17.24
C ALA A 273 -10.54 -28.93 17.34
N GLY A 274 -9.59 -29.59 16.67
CA GLY A 274 -9.38 -31.04 16.78
C GLY A 274 -8.87 -31.46 18.16
N ALA A 275 -8.07 -30.62 18.83
CA ALA A 275 -7.63 -30.91 20.21
C ALA A 275 -8.76 -30.78 21.23
N GLU A 276 -9.64 -29.75 21.08
CA GLU A 276 -10.82 -29.56 21.92
C GLU A 276 -11.82 -30.73 21.77
N GLU A 277 -12.05 -31.17 20.53
CA GLU A 277 -12.93 -32.33 20.26
C GLU A 277 -12.36 -33.65 20.86
N THR A 278 -11.05 -33.86 20.80
CA THR A 278 -10.39 -35.01 21.38
C THR A 278 -10.46 -34.98 22.91
N VAL A 279 -10.29 -33.84 23.54
CA VAL A 279 -10.42 -33.67 25.00
C VAL A 279 -11.86 -33.84 25.43
N ALA A 280 -12.85 -33.31 24.70
CA ALA A 280 -14.28 -33.50 25.04
C ALA A 280 -14.71 -34.97 24.95
N VAL A 281 -14.22 -35.69 23.93
CA VAL A 281 -14.48 -37.16 23.81
C VAL A 281 -13.82 -37.94 24.95
N ALA A 282 -12.58 -37.61 25.32
CA ALA A 282 -11.88 -38.27 26.42
C ALA A 282 -12.54 -38.03 27.78
N VAL A 283 -13.01 -36.83 28.04
CA VAL A 283 -13.75 -36.44 29.27
C VAL A 283 -15.11 -37.13 29.30
N GLY A 284 -15.83 -37.18 28.18
CA GLY A 284 -17.11 -37.87 28.05
C GLY A 284 -17.02 -39.39 28.32
N ALA A 285 -15.95 -40.02 27.84
CA ALA A 285 -15.68 -41.43 28.05
C ALA A 285 -15.32 -41.75 29.50
N SER A 286 -14.68 -40.85 30.24
CA SER A 286 -14.33 -41.04 31.66
C SER A 286 -15.51 -40.88 32.60
N ILE A 287 -16.56 -40.16 32.22
CA ILE A 287 -17.77 -39.96 33.05
C ILE A 287 -18.81 -41.05 32.77
N GLY A 288 -18.81 -41.68 31.58
CA GLY A 288 -19.76 -42.75 31.21
C GLY A 288 -19.36 -44.15 31.67
N GLY A 289 -18.14 -44.36 32.18
CA GLY A 289 -17.64 -45.69 32.60
C GLY A 289 -17.79 -46.05 34.07
N GLY A 290 -18.52 -45.30 34.90
CA GLY A 290 -18.64 -45.45 36.34
C GLY A 290 -20.00 -45.98 36.84
N GLY A 291 -20.76 -46.72 36.02
CA GLY A 291 -22.08 -47.24 36.39
C GLY A 291 -22.30 -48.68 35.93
N ALA A 292 -21.72 -49.62 36.60
CA ALA A 292 -22.10 -51.05 36.57
C ALA A 292 -21.76 -51.69 37.90
#